data_dda0cb89f86f7c0c5b093ce828e7d9a6
#
_entry.id   dda0cb89f86f7c0c5b093ce828e7d9a6
#
_cell.length_a   1.000
_cell.length_b   1.000
_cell.length_c   1.000
_cell.angle_alpha   90.00
_cell.angle_beta   90.00
_cell.angle_gamma   90.00
#
_symmetry.space_group_name_H-M   'P 1'
#
loop_
_entity.id
_entity.type
_entity.pdbx_description
1 polymer ?
#
loop_
_entity_poly.entity_id
_entity_poly.type
_entity_poly.pdbx_seq_one_letter_code
_entity_poly.pdbx_strand_id
1 'polypeptide(L)'
;TDLEQMDYQPKREFRGAWIQAVNGQFLGMSRDVMQQNLTNQLDELQRCGINAIIFQVRVEGDALYASEKEPWSRFLTGRQGMPPNPYWDPLQWMVEQCHKRGMELHAWINPFRAKTKGTKELAVTHQYAKHPERFFEYDGLYLFDPGMHENRTYICSVAADIVRRYDVDGFHIDDYFYPYPAAGVEIPDEETYKANRNGITNRDDWRRYNVNLFIKMLQDSIHSVKPWVKFGVSPFGIYHNQKEGSNLPGSKTSGLQNYDDLYADVLYWINQGWVDYTVPQIYWEIGHRAADYDELIHWWSRFAGGRPLFIGQDVERTVRAADLKNPSVNQMPEKFRLQRTLRGIQGSCLWYSAAVVRDEGNYASILKSKYHRTLALQPLFPFLDDKAPNKHRKVKAVWT
;
A
#
# COMPACT_ATOMS: atom_id res chain seq x y z
N THR A 1 13.26 -23.25 21.53
CA THR A 1 12.65 -24.40 20.87
C THR A 1 11.48 -23.94 20.00
N ASP A 2 11.17 -24.65 18.92
CA ASP A 2 10.11 -24.29 17.98
C ASP A 2 8.74 -24.13 18.67
N LEU A 3 8.53 -24.84 19.77
CA LEU A 3 7.29 -24.75 20.58
C LEU A 3 7.18 -23.43 21.34
N GLU A 4 8.28 -22.88 21.86
CA GLU A 4 8.27 -21.58 22.54
C GLU A 4 8.07 -20.42 21.55
N GLN A 5 8.57 -20.57 20.32
CA GLN A 5 8.36 -19.58 19.25
C GLN A 5 6.90 -19.63 18.74
N MET A 6 6.25 -20.77 18.76
CA MET A 6 4.86 -20.95 18.35
C MET A 6 3.87 -20.29 19.32
N ASP A 7 4.22 -20.15 20.59
CA ASP A 7 3.38 -19.53 21.62
C ASP A 7 3.69 -18.03 21.82
N TYR A 8 4.71 -17.51 21.12
CA TYR A 8 5.07 -16.10 21.21
C TYR A 8 3.95 -15.21 20.67
N GLN A 9 3.46 -14.30 21.52
CA GLN A 9 2.47 -13.29 21.15
C GLN A 9 3.10 -11.90 21.33
N PRO A 10 3.42 -11.20 20.25
CA PRO A 10 4.01 -9.87 20.35
C PRO A 10 3.02 -8.87 20.96
N LYS A 11 3.50 -8.01 21.85
CA LYS A 11 2.69 -6.93 22.43
C LYS A 11 2.42 -5.81 21.42
N ARG A 12 3.34 -5.61 20.49
CA ARG A 12 3.25 -4.64 19.40
C ARG A 12 3.52 -5.32 18.08
N GLU A 13 2.61 -5.17 17.15
CA GLU A 13 2.75 -5.73 15.82
C GLU A 13 1.77 -5.02 14.87
N PHE A 14 2.23 -4.59 13.73
CA PHE A 14 1.32 -4.13 12.68
C PHE A 14 0.59 -5.34 12.10
N ARG A 15 -0.72 -5.33 12.21
CA ARG A 15 -1.61 -6.39 11.71
C ARG A 15 -2.59 -5.77 10.74
N GLY A 16 -2.13 -5.58 9.52
CA GLY A 16 -2.87 -4.87 8.49
C GLY A 16 -3.57 -5.76 7.50
N ALA A 17 -4.55 -5.20 6.82
CA ALA A 17 -5.18 -5.79 5.66
C ALA A 17 -5.51 -4.70 4.64
N TRP A 18 -5.31 -5.01 3.35
CA TRP A 18 -5.73 -4.12 2.26
C TRP A 18 -7.17 -4.37 1.88
N ILE A 19 -7.91 -3.28 1.72
CA ILE A 19 -9.24 -3.27 1.08
C ILE A 19 -9.12 -2.45 -0.19
N GLN A 20 -9.10 -3.13 -1.33
CA GLN A 20 -8.96 -2.52 -2.65
C GLN A 20 -10.32 -2.24 -3.28
N ALA A 21 -10.37 -1.21 -4.15
CA ALA A 21 -11.52 -0.91 -4.97
C ALA A 21 -11.29 -1.27 -6.45
N VAL A 22 -10.03 -1.30 -6.89
CA VAL A 22 -9.64 -1.49 -8.30
C VAL A 22 -10.08 -2.83 -8.89
N ASN A 23 -10.30 -3.85 -8.07
CA ASN A 23 -10.81 -5.15 -8.52
C ASN A 23 -12.32 -5.14 -8.81
N GLY A 24 -13.00 -4.02 -8.56
CA GLY A 24 -14.43 -3.88 -8.82
C GLY A 24 -15.33 -4.51 -7.76
N GLN A 25 -14.82 -4.83 -6.57
CA GLN A 25 -15.62 -5.52 -5.55
C GLN A 25 -16.85 -4.73 -5.09
N PHE A 26 -16.85 -3.41 -5.26
CA PHE A 26 -17.96 -2.54 -4.85
C PHE A 26 -18.85 -2.11 -6.01
N LEU A 27 -18.49 -2.46 -7.24
CA LEU A 27 -19.29 -2.11 -8.42
C LEU A 27 -20.71 -2.67 -8.33
N GLY A 28 -21.69 -1.81 -8.61
CA GLY A 28 -23.10 -2.18 -8.58
C GLY A 28 -23.71 -2.23 -7.19
N MET A 29 -22.94 -1.93 -6.14
CA MET A 29 -23.47 -1.85 -4.78
C MET A 29 -24.10 -0.50 -4.50
N SER A 30 -25.28 -0.50 -3.86
CA SER A 30 -25.82 0.70 -3.23
C SER A 30 -25.01 1.07 -2.01
N ARG A 31 -25.22 2.29 -1.48
CA ARG A 31 -24.61 2.70 -0.20
C ARG A 31 -24.83 1.65 0.89
N ASP A 32 -26.07 1.24 1.09
CA ASP A 32 -26.42 0.35 2.20
C ASP A 32 -25.81 -1.04 2.02
N VAL A 33 -25.77 -1.57 0.80
CA VAL A 33 -25.13 -2.84 0.49
C VAL A 33 -23.60 -2.75 0.69
N MET A 34 -22.96 -1.68 0.23
CA MET A 34 -21.54 -1.48 0.42
C MET A 34 -21.17 -1.31 1.89
N GLN A 35 -21.95 -0.52 2.65
CA GLN A 35 -21.73 -0.34 4.08
C GLN A 35 -21.89 -1.67 4.83
N GLN A 36 -22.91 -2.47 4.46
CA GLN A 36 -23.09 -3.79 5.08
C GLN A 36 -21.93 -4.74 4.75
N ASN A 37 -21.48 -4.73 3.50
CA ASN A 37 -20.32 -5.54 3.07
C ASN A 37 -19.06 -5.15 3.85
N LEU A 38 -18.76 -3.87 3.95
CA LEU A 38 -17.60 -3.36 4.67
C LEU A 38 -17.74 -3.61 6.19
N THR A 39 -18.92 -3.44 6.76
CA THR A 39 -19.17 -3.78 8.18
C THR A 39 -18.86 -5.25 8.45
N ASN A 40 -19.33 -6.14 7.60
CA ASN A 40 -19.05 -7.58 7.73
C ASN A 40 -17.55 -7.88 7.64
N GLN A 41 -16.84 -7.23 6.70
CA GLN A 41 -15.39 -7.39 6.60
C GLN A 41 -14.69 -6.88 7.88
N LEU A 42 -15.01 -5.68 8.32
CA LEU A 42 -14.37 -5.07 9.50
C LEU A 42 -14.65 -5.87 10.78
N ASP A 43 -15.86 -6.37 10.96
CA ASP A 43 -16.21 -7.20 12.11
C ASP A 43 -15.39 -8.48 12.15
N GLU A 44 -15.27 -9.17 11.01
CA GLU A 44 -14.46 -10.40 10.94
C GLU A 44 -12.97 -10.11 11.11
N LEU A 45 -12.47 -9.05 10.49
CA LEU A 45 -11.07 -8.65 10.65
C LEU A 45 -10.76 -8.29 12.11
N GLN A 46 -11.68 -7.61 12.80
CA GLN A 46 -11.53 -7.34 14.24
C GLN A 46 -11.44 -8.65 15.04
N ARG A 47 -12.30 -9.62 14.76
CA ARG A 47 -12.24 -10.94 15.40
C ARG A 47 -10.92 -11.66 15.13
N CYS A 48 -10.33 -11.43 13.97
CA CYS A 48 -9.01 -11.96 13.61
C CYS A 48 -7.83 -11.22 14.22
N GLY A 49 -8.06 -10.18 15.02
CA GLY A 49 -6.99 -9.40 15.64
C GLY A 49 -6.31 -8.39 14.71
N ILE A 50 -6.88 -8.10 13.55
CA ILE A 50 -6.40 -7.05 12.64
C ILE A 50 -6.53 -5.69 13.34
N ASN A 51 -5.51 -4.84 13.24
CA ASN A 51 -5.46 -3.55 13.90
C ASN A 51 -5.20 -2.36 12.97
N ALA A 52 -5.13 -2.61 11.67
CA ALA A 52 -4.97 -1.56 10.67
C ALA A 52 -5.61 -1.97 9.34
N ILE A 53 -6.29 -1.02 8.71
CA ILE A 53 -6.88 -1.18 7.38
C ILE A 53 -6.24 -0.18 6.43
N ILE A 54 -5.74 -0.67 5.31
CA ILE A 54 -5.26 0.14 4.20
C ILE A 54 -6.34 0.14 3.12
N PHE A 55 -7.06 1.26 3.02
CA PHE A 55 -8.26 1.41 2.19
C PHE A 55 -7.98 2.24 0.95
N GLN A 56 -8.25 1.68 -0.23
CA GLN A 56 -8.02 2.38 -1.49
C GLN A 56 -9.06 3.47 -1.73
N VAL A 57 -8.61 4.71 -1.82
CA VAL A 57 -9.49 5.88 -1.97
C VAL A 57 -9.27 6.63 -3.28
N ARG A 58 -8.24 6.27 -4.06
CA ARG A 58 -7.94 6.88 -5.35
C ARG A 58 -7.35 5.83 -6.29
N VAL A 59 -8.04 5.55 -7.39
CA VAL A 59 -7.69 4.48 -8.32
C VAL A 59 -7.15 5.01 -9.66
N GLU A 60 -7.84 5.99 -10.24
CA GLU A 60 -7.59 6.51 -11.58
C GLU A 60 -7.58 8.05 -11.60
N GLY A 61 -6.93 8.69 -10.63
CA GLY A 61 -7.03 10.14 -10.49
C GLY A 61 -8.46 10.57 -10.12
N ASP A 62 -9.12 9.78 -9.34
CA ASP A 62 -10.51 9.93 -8.92
C ASP A 62 -10.65 9.60 -7.42
N ALA A 63 -11.86 9.62 -6.88
CA ALA A 63 -12.04 9.58 -5.44
C ALA A 63 -13.15 8.65 -4.97
N LEU A 64 -12.88 7.92 -3.89
CA LEU A 64 -13.87 7.25 -3.05
C LEU A 64 -14.12 8.07 -1.77
N TYR A 65 -14.14 9.38 -1.90
CA TYR A 65 -14.43 10.35 -0.84
C TYR A 65 -14.93 11.65 -1.48
N ALA A 66 -15.51 12.54 -0.71
CA ALA A 66 -16.00 13.83 -1.20
C ALA A 66 -14.85 14.77 -1.54
N SER A 67 -14.28 14.62 -2.75
CA SER A 67 -13.21 15.46 -3.25
C SER A 67 -13.75 16.66 -4.02
N GLU A 68 -13.13 17.83 -3.81
CA GLU A 68 -13.37 19.03 -4.63
C GLU A 68 -12.40 19.11 -5.81
N LYS A 69 -11.37 18.25 -5.84
CA LYS A 69 -10.30 18.27 -6.86
C LYS A 69 -10.49 17.26 -7.96
N GLU A 70 -11.03 16.09 -7.62
CA GLU A 70 -11.10 14.94 -8.52
C GLU A 70 -12.51 14.37 -8.57
N PRO A 71 -12.90 13.73 -9.70
CA PRO A 71 -14.23 13.16 -9.84
C PRO A 71 -14.43 11.94 -8.96
N TRP A 72 -15.67 11.58 -8.67
CA TRP A 72 -16.03 10.33 -8.06
C TRP A 72 -15.55 9.15 -8.91
N SER A 73 -15.02 8.12 -8.29
CA SER A 73 -14.52 6.95 -8.98
C SER A 73 -15.64 6.08 -9.55
N ARG A 74 -15.43 5.54 -10.77
CA ARG A 74 -16.33 4.52 -11.31
C ARG A 74 -16.32 3.24 -10.49
N PHE A 75 -15.25 2.96 -9.78
CA PHE A 75 -15.14 1.79 -8.89
C PHE A 75 -16.03 1.90 -7.66
N LEU A 76 -16.56 3.07 -7.40
CA LEU A 76 -17.59 3.28 -6.38
C LEU A 76 -19.01 3.22 -6.98
N THR A 77 -19.27 4.01 -8.02
CA THR A 77 -20.64 4.25 -8.53
C THR A 77 -20.89 3.63 -9.90
N GLY A 78 -19.89 3.04 -10.53
CA GLY A 78 -19.98 2.47 -11.87
C GLY A 78 -19.67 3.44 -13.00
N ARG A 79 -19.74 4.75 -12.73
CA ARG A 79 -19.43 5.80 -13.70
C ARG A 79 -18.61 6.90 -13.05
N GLN A 80 -17.46 7.22 -13.65
CA GLN A 80 -16.61 8.30 -13.14
C GLN A 80 -17.34 9.64 -13.21
N GLY A 81 -17.27 10.41 -12.13
CA GLY A 81 -17.94 11.69 -11.98
C GLY A 81 -19.36 11.61 -11.43
N MET A 82 -19.94 10.42 -11.34
CA MET A 82 -21.26 10.23 -10.75
C MET A 82 -21.15 10.09 -9.22
N PRO A 83 -21.74 11.04 -8.45
CA PRO A 83 -21.73 10.93 -7.00
C PRO A 83 -22.58 9.75 -6.51
N PRO A 84 -22.30 9.22 -5.32
CA PRO A 84 -23.14 8.19 -4.74
C PRO A 84 -24.54 8.73 -4.39
N ASN A 85 -25.54 7.90 -4.60
CA ASN A 85 -26.93 8.22 -4.30
C ASN A 85 -27.59 7.01 -3.62
N PRO A 86 -27.98 7.08 -2.32
CA PRO A 86 -27.86 8.25 -1.45
C PRO A 86 -26.42 8.70 -1.22
N TYR A 87 -26.23 10.00 -1.01
CA TYR A 87 -24.92 10.60 -0.84
C TYR A 87 -24.28 10.16 0.47
N TRP A 88 -23.01 9.82 0.42
CA TRP A 88 -22.17 9.52 1.57
C TRP A 88 -20.69 9.65 1.20
N ASP A 89 -19.85 9.74 2.22
CA ASP A 89 -18.40 9.82 2.06
C ASP A 89 -17.76 8.51 2.55
N PRO A 90 -17.35 7.60 1.64
CA PRO A 90 -16.79 6.30 2.05
C PRO A 90 -15.57 6.40 2.94
N LEU A 91 -14.65 7.33 2.67
CA LEU A 91 -13.45 7.50 3.51
C LEU A 91 -13.82 7.94 4.92
N GLN A 92 -14.69 8.93 5.07
CA GLN A 92 -15.14 9.38 6.40
C GLN A 92 -15.81 8.25 7.16
N TRP A 93 -16.69 7.52 6.51
CA TRP A 93 -17.38 6.38 7.10
C TRP A 93 -16.39 5.29 7.54
N MET A 94 -15.39 4.96 6.70
CA MET A 94 -14.37 3.96 7.01
C MET A 94 -13.47 4.38 8.18
N VAL A 95 -13.08 5.65 8.25
CA VAL A 95 -12.31 6.18 9.39
C VAL A 95 -13.09 5.94 10.69
N GLU A 96 -14.37 6.31 10.72
CA GLU A 96 -15.22 6.14 11.89
C GLU A 96 -15.39 4.67 12.27
N GLN A 97 -15.66 3.81 11.28
CA GLN A 97 -15.87 2.38 11.52
C GLN A 97 -14.60 1.66 11.97
N CYS A 98 -13.45 2.03 11.44
CA CYS A 98 -12.17 1.50 11.89
C CYS A 98 -11.85 1.93 13.31
N HIS A 99 -11.98 3.21 13.61
CA HIS A 99 -11.70 3.75 14.96
C HIS A 99 -12.61 3.15 16.03
N LYS A 100 -13.88 2.93 15.73
CA LYS A 100 -14.80 2.22 16.64
C LYS A 100 -14.33 0.81 17.01
N ARG A 101 -13.57 0.18 16.13
CA ARG A 101 -13.06 -1.19 16.31
C ARG A 101 -11.61 -1.25 16.80
N GLY A 102 -11.03 -0.09 17.15
CA GLY A 102 -9.63 -0.02 17.59
C GLY A 102 -8.62 -0.27 16.45
N MET A 103 -9.02 -0.02 15.21
CA MET A 103 -8.17 -0.16 14.03
C MET A 103 -7.73 1.20 13.52
N GLU A 104 -6.49 1.28 13.02
CA GLU A 104 -6.05 2.41 12.22
C GLU A 104 -6.65 2.35 10.82
N LEU A 105 -6.85 3.52 10.20
CA LEU A 105 -7.20 3.65 8.79
C LEU A 105 -6.08 4.38 8.07
N HIS A 106 -5.49 3.72 7.08
CA HIS A 106 -4.51 4.32 6.17
C HIS A 106 -5.18 4.54 4.81
N ALA A 107 -5.23 5.78 4.36
CA ALA A 107 -5.78 6.12 3.05
C ALA A 107 -4.76 5.75 1.96
N TRP A 108 -5.15 4.91 1.04
CA TRP A 108 -4.31 4.42 -0.03
C TRP A 108 -4.69 5.07 -1.36
N ILE A 109 -3.70 5.68 -2.02
CA ILE A 109 -3.84 6.19 -3.38
C ILE A 109 -2.89 5.46 -4.33
N ASN A 110 -3.33 5.28 -5.58
CA ASN A 110 -2.43 5.05 -6.70
C ASN A 110 -1.99 6.43 -7.22
N PRO A 111 -0.70 6.78 -7.15
CA PRO A 111 -0.32 8.17 -7.42
C PRO A 111 -0.43 8.61 -8.88
N PHE A 112 0.02 7.78 -9.84
CA PHE A 112 0.19 8.24 -11.22
C PHE A 112 -0.80 7.66 -12.22
N ARG A 113 -1.56 6.63 -11.87
CA ARG A 113 -2.56 6.06 -12.79
C ARG A 113 -3.70 7.04 -13.01
N ALA A 114 -4.01 7.32 -14.28
CA ALA A 114 -5.13 8.16 -14.67
C ALA A 114 -6.26 7.36 -15.31
N LYS A 115 -5.94 6.23 -15.98
CA LYS A 115 -6.92 5.38 -16.63
C LYS A 115 -6.43 3.95 -16.73
N THR A 116 -7.26 3.00 -16.32
CA THR A 116 -7.04 1.57 -16.55
C THR A 116 -7.58 1.17 -17.93
N LYS A 117 -7.19 -0.02 -18.41
CA LYS A 117 -7.68 -0.54 -19.70
C LYS A 117 -9.20 -0.74 -19.75
N GLY A 118 -9.83 -1.01 -18.60
CA GLY A 118 -11.28 -1.24 -18.50
C GLY A 118 -12.12 0.02 -18.47
N THR A 119 -11.52 1.18 -18.31
CA THR A 119 -12.24 2.47 -18.31
C THR A 119 -12.30 3.03 -19.72
N LYS A 120 -13.52 3.30 -20.20
CA LYS A 120 -13.73 3.79 -21.58
C LYS A 120 -13.51 5.29 -21.69
N GLU A 121 -14.08 6.05 -20.79
CA GLU A 121 -14.05 7.53 -20.79
C GLU A 121 -13.67 8.06 -19.41
N LEU A 122 -12.91 9.15 -19.40
CA LEU A 122 -12.62 9.91 -18.20
C LEU A 122 -13.61 11.08 -18.10
N ALA A 123 -14.01 11.41 -16.87
CA ALA A 123 -14.91 12.54 -16.62
C ALA A 123 -14.30 13.86 -17.05
N VAL A 124 -15.16 14.81 -17.43
CA VAL A 124 -14.73 16.17 -17.81
C VAL A 124 -14.04 16.93 -16.67
N THR A 125 -14.28 16.50 -15.44
CA THR A 125 -13.63 17.05 -14.24
C THR A 125 -12.30 16.37 -13.88
N HIS A 126 -11.94 15.32 -14.60
CA HIS A 126 -10.62 14.66 -14.42
C HIS A 126 -9.49 15.58 -14.91
N GLN A 127 -8.34 15.52 -14.26
CA GLN A 127 -7.17 16.32 -14.66
C GLN A 127 -6.77 16.10 -16.13
N TYR A 128 -6.93 14.90 -16.66
CA TYR A 128 -6.66 14.59 -18.06
C TYR A 128 -7.49 15.46 -19.02
N ALA A 129 -8.74 15.70 -18.70
CA ALA A 129 -9.62 16.54 -19.53
C ALA A 129 -9.17 18.00 -19.52
N LYS A 130 -8.58 18.46 -18.42
CA LYS A 130 -8.13 19.84 -18.25
C LYS A 130 -6.73 20.07 -18.82
N HIS A 131 -5.85 19.08 -18.69
CA HIS A 131 -4.42 19.17 -19.02
C HIS A 131 -3.91 17.87 -19.68
N PRO A 132 -4.46 17.49 -20.86
CA PRO A 132 -4.06 16.23 -21.50
C PRO A 132 -2.56 16.16 -21.82
N GLU A 133 -1.89 17.31 -22.00
CA GLU A 133 -0.46 17.40 -22.25
C GLU A 133 0.43 16.94 -21.09
N ARG A 134 -0.14 16.77 -19.91
CA ARG A 134 0.55 16.29 -18.70
C ARG A 134 0.57 14.77 -18.53
N PHE A 135 -0.02 14.07 -19.50
CA PHE A 135 -0.21 12.62 -19.42
C PHE A 135 0.43 11.93 -20.60
N PHE A 136 0.75 10.66 -20.43
CA PHE A 136 1.08 9.81 -21.55
C PHE A 136 0.26 8.50 -21.52
N GLU A 137 0.08 7.93 -22.69
CA GLU A 137 -0.51 6.60 -22.86
C GLU A 137 0.61 5.57 -22.91
N TYR A 138 0.42 4.46 -22.21
CA TYR A 138 1.34 3.34 -22.23
C TYR A 138 0.57 2.03 -22.16
N ASP A 139 0.64 1.24 -23.22
CA ASP A 139 -0.02 -0.07 -23.33
C ASP A 139 -1.50 -0.03 -22.88
N GLY A 140 -2.24 0.98 -23.34
CA GLY A 140 -3.66 1.16 -23.02
C GLY A 140 -3.96 1.79 -21.66
N LEU A 141 -2.93 2.13 -20.88
CA LEU A 141 -3.06 2.90 -19.64
C LEU A 141 -2.81 4.37 -19.92
N TYR A 142 -3.45 5.26 -19.17
CA TYR A 142 -3.05 6.66 -19.09
C TYR A 142 -2.41 6.92 -17.74
N LEU A 143 -1.28 7.64 -17.76
CA LEU A 143 -0.53 7.99 -16.56
C LEU A 143 -0.24 9.49 -16.51
N PHE A 144 -0.34 10.06 -15.31
CA PHE A 144 0.32 11.32 -15.02
C PHE A 144 1.82 11.12 -15.25
N ASP A 145 2.45 11.98 -16.06
CA ASP A 145 3.89 11.88 -16.30
C ASP A 145 4.67 12.25 -15.03
N PRO A 146 5.40 11.30 -14.41
CA PRO A 146 6.16 11.59 -13.19
C PRO A 146 7.29 12.59 -13.39
N GLY A 147 7.73 12.82 -14.64
CA GLY A 147 8.76 13.79 -14.99
C GLY A 147 8.30 15.24 -14.95
N MET A 148 7.01 15.47 -14.80
CA MET A 148 6.44 16.84 -14.76
C MET A 148 6.24 17.30 -13.32
N HIS A 149 6.86 18.41 -12.97
CA HIS A 149 6.72 19.03 -11.65
C HIS A 149 5.25 19.34 -11.30
N GLU A 150 4.47 19.79 -12.27
CA GLU A 150 3.05 20.11 -12.11
C GLU A 150 2.25 18.91 -11.61
N ASN A 151 2.55 17.72 -12.13
CA ASN A 151 1.88 16.49 -11.70
C ASN A 151 2.28 16.08 -10.29
N ARG A 152 3.57 16.14 -9.98
CA ARG A 152 4.04 15.81 -8.63
C ARG A 152 3.43 16.76 -7.59
N THR A 153 3.41 18.05 -7.88
CA THR A 153 2.79 19.08 -7.04
C THR A 153 1.30 18.84 -6.87
N TYR A 154 0.60 18.53 -7.96
CA TYR A 154 -0.84 18.27 -7.94
C TYR A 154 -1.18 17.06 -7.07
N ILE A 155 -0.50 15.93 -7.28
CA ILE A 155 -0.75 14.70 -6.51
C ILE A 155 -0.44 14.92 -5.03
N CYS A 156 0.63 15.65 -4.70
CA CYS A 156 0.91 16.02 -3.32
C CYS A 156 -0.19 16.92 -2.71
N SER A 157 -0.82 17.79 -3.52
CA SER A 157 -1.95 18.60 -3.06
C SER A 157 -3.18 17.74 -2.75
N VAL A 158 -3.41 16.68 -3.52
CA VAL A 158 -4.46 15.69 -3.24
C VAL A 158 -4.20 14.99 -1.91
N ALA A 159 -2.97 14.55 -1.68
CA ALA A 159 -2.58 13.92 -0.42
C ALA A 159 -2.76 14.86 0.78
N ALA A 160 -2.29 16.11 0.66
CA ALA A 160 -2.45 17.12 1.71
C ALA A 160 -3.94 17.39 2.02
N ASP A 161 -4.78 17.41 1.00
CA ASP A 161 -6.23 17.60 1.17
C ASP A 161 -6.86 16.45 1.96
N ILE A 162 -6.52 15.21 1.64
CA ILE A 162 -7.00 14.04 2.37
C ILE A 162 -6.57 14.09 3.83
N VAL A 163 -5.29 14.32 4.09
CA VAL A 163 -4.73 14.35 5.45
C VAL A 163 -5.34 15.48 6.28
N ARG A 164 -5.56 16.64 5.68
CA ARG A 164 -6.16 17.79 6.36
C ARG A 164 -7.62 17.53 6.74
N ARG A 165 -8.39 16.92 5.86
CA ARG A 165 -9.85 16.82 6.00
C ARG A 165 -10.31 15.57 6.73
N TYR A 166 -9.52 14.52 6.75
CA TYR A 166 -9.91 13.23 7.34
C TYR A 166 -8.95 12.85 8.48
N ASP A 167 -9.49 12.20 9.49
CA ASP A 167 -8.72 11.71 10.64
C ASP A 167 -8.05 10.36 10.33
N VAL A 168 -7.29 10.33 9.25
CA VAL A 168 -6.52 9.14 8.86
C VAL A 168 -5.27 8.99 9.76
N ASP A 169 -4.93 7.75 10.08
CA ASP A 169 -3.74 7.42 10.88
C ASP A 169 -2.49 7.31 9.99
N GLY A 170 -2.70 6.97 8.73
CA GLY A 170 -1.66 6.84 7.74
C GLY A 170 -2.11 7.25 6.35
N PHE A 171 -1.13 7.54 5.52
CA PHE A 171 -1.27 7.78 4.09
C PHE A 171 -0.36 6.82 3.35
N HIS A 172 -0.90 6.07 2.41
CA HIS A 172 -0.25 4.93 1.80
C HIS A 172 -0.24 5.03 0.29
N ILE A 173 0.89 4.74 -0.33
CA ILE A 173 1.00 4.57 -1.78
C ILE A 173 1.46 3.16 -2.12
N ASP A 174 1.04 2.67 -3.28
CA ASP A 174 1.40 1.36 -3.81
C ASP A 174 2.71 1.38 -4.61
N ASP A 175 2.89 0.47 -5.53
CA ASP A 175 4.10 0.24 -6.31
C ASP A 175 4.04 0.80 -7.73
N TYR A 176 3.00 1.57 -8.07
CA TYR A 176 2.79 2.09 -9.43
C TYR A 176 3.30 3.53 -9.55
N PHE A 177 4.54 3.68 -10.03
CA PHE A 177 5.17 4.97 -10.35
C PHE A 177 5.24 5.15 -11.87
N TYR A 178 6.37 4.82 -12.49
CA TYR A 178 6.37 4.55 -13.92
C TYR A 178 5.64 3.22 -14.17
N PRO A 179 5.07 3.00 -15.38
CA PRO A 179 4.26 1.80 -15.61
C PRO A 179 5.11 0.54 -15.59
N TYR A 180 4.49 -0.57 -15.25
CA TYR A 180 5.09 -1.88 -15.41
C TYR A 180 5.43 -2.09 -16.88
N PRO A 181 6.64 -2.58 -17.20
CA PRO A 181 7.07 -2.71 -18.58
C PRO A 181 6.21 -3.71 -19.36
N ALA A 182 5.77 -3.28 -20.54
CA ALA A 182 5.14 -4.12 -21.53
C ALA A 182 6.14 -4.43 -22.64
N ALA A 183 6.17 -5.68 -23.13
CA ALA A 183 7.12 -6.11 -24.14
C ALA A 183 7.00 -5.25 -25.42
N GLY A 184 8.13 -4.69 -25.86
CA GLY A 184 8.21 -3.90 -27.08
C GLY A 184 7.60 -2.51 -27.00
N VAL A 185 7.16 -2.07 -25.81
CA VAL A 185 6.57 -0.75 -25.62
C VAL A 185 7.52 0.12 -24.80
N GLU A 186 7.90 1.27 -25.36
CA GLU A 186 8.72 2.27 -24.66
C GLU A 186 7.85 3.32 -23.98
N ILE A 187 8.33 3.85 -22.85
CA ILE A 187 7.67 4.98 -22.17
C ILE A 187 7.89 6.24 -23.01
N PRO A 188 6.80 6.90 -23.45
CA PRO A 188 6.92 8.06 -24.36
C PRO A 188 7.17 9.37 -23.61
N ASP A 189 8.27 9.46 -22.88
CA ASP A 189 8.62 10.60 -22.04
C ASP A 189 9.84 11.41 -22.56
N GLU A 190 10.19 11.26 -23.82
CA GLU A 190 11.36 11.91 -24.40
C GLU A 190 11.28 13.45 -24.32
N GLU A 191 10.15 14.03 -24.66
CA GLU A 191 9.97 15.48 -24.62
C GLU A 191 10.06 16.02 -23.18
N THR A 192 9.49 15.31 -22.23
CA THR A 192 9.60 15.65 -20.81
C THR A 192 11.05 15.58 -20.34
N TYR A 193 11.78 14.56 -20.76
CA TYR A 193 13.20 14.41 -20.46
C TYR A 193 14.01 15.59 -21.01
N LYS A 194 13.81 15.95 -22.28
CA LYS A 194 14.51 17.08 -22.89
C LYS A 194 14.22 18.39 -22.15
N ALA A 195 12.99 18.62 -21.73
CA ALA A 195 12.56 19.84 -21.06
C ALA A 195 13.02 19.92 -19.60
N ASN A 196 13.16 18.79 -18.89
CA ASN A 196 13.33 18.74 -17.44
C ASN A 196 14.51 17.85 -16.97
N ARG A 197 15.57 17.80 -17.75
CA ARG A 197 16.72 16.91 -17.48
C ARG A 197 17.43 17.17 -16.16
N ASN A 198 17.46 18.40 -15.69
CA ASN A 198 18.19 18.80 -14.48
C ASN A 198 19.68 18.38 -14.50
N GLY A 199 20.30 18.38 -15.69
CA GLY A 199 21.69 17.95 -15.85
C GLY A 199 21.92 16.45 -15.82
N ILE A 200 20.88 15.64 -15.73
CA ILE A 200 20.99 14.17 -15.70
C ILE A 200 20.96 13.64 -17.13
N THR A 201 22.04 12.95 -17.53
CA THR A 201 22.19 12.46 -18.91
C THR A 201 21.62 11.08 -19.13
N ASN A 202 21.61 10.23 -18.12
CA ASN A 202 21.01 8.87 -18.20
C ASN A 202 19.52 8.96 -17.90
N ARG A 203 18.70 8.46 -18.82
CA ARG A 203 17.24 8.55 -18.68
C ARG A 203 16.70 7.73 -17.50
N ASP A 204 17.25 6.57 -17.26
CA ASP A 204 16.82 5.72 -16.13
C ASP A 204 17.12 6.40 -14.79
N ASP A 205 18.29 7.03 -14.66
CA ASP A 205 18.63 7.83 -13.49
C ASP A 205 17.72 9.04 -13.33
N TRP A 206 17.36 9.69 -14.44
CA TRP A 206 16.42 10.80 -14.45
C TRP A 206 15.02 10.39 -13.99
N ARG A 207 14.52 9.22 -14.44
CA ARG A 207 13.24 8.69 -14.00
C ARG A 207 13.25 8.39 -12.50
N ARG A 208 14.31 7.78 -11.98
CA ARG A 208 14.47 7.54 -10.53
C ARG A 208 14.53 8.85 -9.76
N TYR A 209 15.22 9.84 -10.29
CA TYR A 209 15.26 11.19 -9.70
C TYR A 209 13.87 11.81 -9.60
N ASN A 210 13.04 11.70 -10.62
CA ASN A 210 11.67 12.21 -10.62
C ASN A 210 10.83 11.56 -9.53
N VAL A 211 10.94 10.24 -9.37
CA VAL A 211 10.22 9.51 -8.32
C VAL A 211 10.77 9.90 -6.94
N ASN A 212 12.08 10.05 -6.79
CA ASN A 212 12.68 10.51 -5.53
C ASN A 212 12.14 11.89 -5.12
N LEU A 213 12.05 12.83 -6.07
CA LEU A 213 11.46 14.16 -5.83
C LEU A 213 10.01 14.01 -5.34
N PHE A 214 9.23 13.17 -5.99
CA PHE A 214 7.84 12.93 -5.61
C PHE A 214 7.72 12.40 -4.18
N ILE A 215 8.50 11.39 -3.83
CA ILE A 215 8.47 10.79 -2.48
C ILE A 215 8.81 11.83 -1.40
N LYS A 216 9.86 12.62 -1.63
CA LYS A 216 10.25 13.70 -0.71
C LYS A 216 9.15 14.74 -0.56
N MET A 217 8.60 15.20 -1.68
CA MET A 217 7.51 16.18 -1.69
C MET A 217 6.26 15.65 -0.99
N LEU A 218 5.95 14.37 -1.18
CA LEU A 218 4.78 13.73 -0.57
C LEU A 218 4.93 13.63 0.95
N GLN A 219 6.09 13.20 1.44
CA GLN A 219 6.40 13.22 2.87
C GLN A 219 6.23 14.62 3.46
N ASP A 220 6.86 15.62 2.83
CA ASP A 220 6.80 17.01 3.30
C ASP A 220 5.36 17.53 3.31
N SER A 221 4.56 17.20 2.29
CA SER A 221 3.17 17.61 2.18
C SER A 221 2.31 17.00 3.29
N ILE A 222 2.50 15.74 3.58
CA ILE A 222 1.76 15.04 4.64
C ILE A 222 2.15 15.57 6.02
N HIS A 223 3.44 15.59 6.33
CA HIS A 223 3.93 15.95 7.66
C HIS A 223 3.79 17.45 7.96
N SER A 224 3.74 18.32 6.95
CA SER A 224 3.45 19.74 7.15
C SER A 224 1.99 19.97 7.57
N VAL A 225 1.08 19.10 7.19
CA VAL A 225 -0.34 19.19 7.60
C VAL A 225 -0.57 18.52 8.95
N LYS A 226 -0.12 17.26 9.11
CA LYS A 226 -0.24 16.49 10.35
C LYS A 226 1.03 15.67 10.57
N PRO A 227 1.96 16.13 11.42
CA PRO A 227 3.26 15.46 11.60
C PRO A 227 3.17 14.04 12.15
N TRP A 228 2.07 13.67 12.77
CA TRP A 228 1.86 12.33 13.34
C TRP A 228 1.28 11.32 12.34
N VAL A 229 0.84 11.74 11.17
CA VAL A 229 0.30 10.82 10.16
C VAL A 229 1.44 10.06 9.51
N LYS A 230 1.34 8.73 9.53
CA LYS A 230 2.36 7.83 8.97
C LYS A 230 2.31 7.84 7.45
N PHE A 231 3.45 8.04 6.80
CA PHE A 231 3.56 7.89 5.36
C PHE A 231 4.22 6.56 5.03
N GLY A 232 3.49 5.68 4.36
CA GLY A 232 3.95 4.35 3.99
C GLY A 232 3.95 4.09 2.49
N VAL A 233 4.86 3.22 2.06
CA VAL A 233 4.94 2.74 0.69
C VAL A 233 4.91 1.22 0.68
N SER A 234 4.18 0.66 -0.29
CA SER A 234 4.15 -0.77 -0.56
C SER A 234 4.81 -1.06 -1.91
N PRO A 235 6.15 -1.21 -1.95
CA PRO A 235 6.86 -1.44 -3.20
C PRO A 235 6.71 -2.88 -3.69
N PHE A 236 6.97 -3.08 -4.97
CA PHE A 236 7.16 -4.41 -5.54
C PHE A 236 8.22 -5.19 -4.73
N GLY A 237 8.09 -6.51 -4.66
CA GLY A 237 8.85 -7.33 -3.71
C GLY A 237 10.34 -7.52 -4.00
N ILE A 238 10.82 -7.13 -5.17
CA ILE A 238 12.24 -7.21 -5.55
C ILE A 238 12.77 -5.81 -5.77
N TYR A 239 13.75 -5.38 -4.97
CA TYR A 239 14.43 -4.10 -5.17
C TYR A 239 15.36 -4.17 -6.36
N HIS A 240 16.28 -5.12 -6.35
CA HIS A 240 17.25 -5.38 -7.41
C HIS A 240 17.67 -6.85 -7.36
N ASN A 241 17.81 -7.47 -8.52
CA ASN A 241 18.39 -8.82 -8.62
C ASN A 241 19.90 -8.75 -8.45
N GLN A 242 20.48 -9.71 -7.75
CA GLN A 242 21.94 -9.80 -7.61
C GLN A 242 22.59 -9.86 -8.98
N LYS A 243 23.57 -8.98 -9.19
CA LYS A 243 24.30 -8.87 -10.46
C LYS A 243 25.78 -8.67 -10.17
N GLU A 244 26.63 -9.46 -10.83
CA GLU A 244 28.08 -9.31 -10.74
C GLU A 244 28.50 -7.91 -11.18
N GLY A 245 29.39 -7.28 -10.42
CA GLY A 245 29.90 -5.94 -10.68
C GLY A 245 28.96 -4.81 -10.28
N SER A 246 27.77 -5.10 -9.77
CA SER A 246 26.86 -4.07 -9.27
C SER A 246 27.14 -3.75 -7.81
N ASN A 247 27.09 -2.44 -7.46
CA ASN A 247 27.19 -1.96 -6.09
C ASN A 247 25.84 -1.93 -5.37
N LEU A 248 24.75 -2.22 -6.09
CA LEU A 248 23.42 -2.23 -5.50
C LEU A 248 23.17 -3.51 -4.72
N PRO A 249 22.55 -3.43 -3.52
CA PRO A 249 22.14 -4.61 -2.79
C PRO A 249 21.13 -5.41 -3.61
N GLY A 250 21.51 -6.60 -4.03
CA GLY A 250 20.69 -7.48 -4.84
C GLY A 250 20.27 -8.73 -4.08
N SER A 251 19.08 -9.23 -4.38
CA SER A 251 18.57 -10.52 -3.93
C SER A 251 18.87 -11.62 -4.96
N LYS A 252 18.93 -12.86 -4.50
CA LYS A 252 19.07 -14.04 -5.38
C LYS A 252 17.74 -14.35 -6.06
N THR A 253 17.37 -13.52 -6.99
CA THR A 253 16.09 -13.53 -7.70
C THR A 253 16.30 -13.21 -9.18
N SER A 254 15.27 -13.42 -10.00
CA SER A 254 15.30 -13.15 -11.43
C SER A 254 14.01 -12.51 -11.96
N GLY A 255 13.20 -11.93 -11.08
CA GLY A 255 11.97 -11.26 -11.46
C GLY A 255 12.16 -9.79 -11.84
N LEU A 256 11.04 -9.13 -12.09
CA LEU A 256 10.97 -7.68 -12.28
C LEU A 256 11.53 -6.96 -11.05
N GLN A 257 12.14 -5.78 -11.23
CA GLN A 257 12.87 -5.06 -10.20
C GLN A 257 12.33 -3.64 -10.02
N ASN A 258 12.30 -3.17 -8.78
CA ASN A 258 12.00 -1.77 -8.48
C ASN A 258 12.97 -0.81 -9.16
N TYR A 259 14.26 -1.04 -8.97
CA TYR A 259 15.29 -0.08 -9.37
C TYR A 259 15.39 0.07 -10.89
N ASP A 260 15.54 -1.03 -11.62
CA ASP A 260 15.77 -0.99 -13.06
C ASP A 260 14.48 -0.90 -13.89
N ASP A 261 13.39 -1.49 -13.43
CA ASP A 261 12.18 -1.65 -14.23
C ASP A 261 11.07 -0.66 -13.88
N LEU A 262 10.97 -0.27 -12.60
CA LEU A 262 9.92 0.62 -12.10
C LEU A 262 10.47 2.01 -11.71
N TYR A 263 11.78 2.18 -11.76
CA TYR A 263 12.49 3.43 -11.42
C TYR A 263 12.20 3.89 -9.98
N ALA A 264 12.04 2.92 -9.08
CA ALA A 264 11.73 3.13 -7.68
C ALA A 264 12.94 2.76 -6.81
N ASP A 265 13.67 3.77 -6.36
CA ASP A 265 14.83 3.57 -5.48
C ASP A 265 14.41 3.55 -4.00
N VAL A 266 13.73 2.47 -3.62
CA VAL A 266 13.10 2.33 -2.30
C VAL A 266 14.12 2.43 -1.17
N LEU A 267 15.30 1.83 -1.31
CA LEU A 267 16.33 1.89 -0.27
C LEU A 267 16.83 3.32 -0.07
N TYR A 268 16.92 4.10 -1.14
CA TYR A 268 17.28 5.51 -1.03
C TYR A 268 16.26 6.29 -0.19
N TRP A 269 14.96 6.08 -0.44
CA TRP A 269 13.92 6.74 0.35
C TRP A 269 13.98 6.37 1.82
N ILE A 270 14.18 5.09 2.12
CA ILE A 270 14.30 4.60 3.50
C ILE A 270 15.52 5.22 4.18
N ASN A 271 16.67 5.20 3.51
CA ASN A 271 17.93 5.72 4.06
C ASN A 271 17.91 7.24 4.27
N GLN A 272 17.15 7.96 3.46
CA GLN A 272 16.93 9.41 3.64
C GLN A 272 15.89 9.73 4.72
N GLY A 273 15.18 8.72 5.23
CA GLY A 273 14.09 8.93 6.18
C GLY A 273 12.84 9.56 5.55
N TRP A 274 12.61 9.34 4.25
CA TRP A 274 11.48 9.92 3.52
C TRP A 274 10.22 9.09 3.59
N VAL A 275 10.30 7.84 4.00
CA VAL A 275 9.15 6.98 4.24
C VAL A 275 9.14 6.55 5.70
N ASP A 276 7.96 6.51 6.30
CA ASP A 276 7.81 6.16 7.71
C ASP A 276 7.69 4.66 7.92
N TYR A 277 7.09 3.96 6.97
CA TYR A 277 7.07 2.49 6.95
C TYR A 277 7.10 1.96 5.52
N THR A 278 7.58 0.76 5.38
CA THR A 278 7.67 0.05 4.09
C THR A 278 6.98 -1.30 4.19
N VAL A 279 6.19 -1.63 3.16
CA VAL A 279 5.45 -2.91 3.08
C VAL A 279 5.78 -3.58 1.75
N PRO A 280 6.94 -4.23 1.61
CA PRO A 280 7.29 -4.90 0.36
C PRO A 280 6.32 -6.03 0.06
N GLN A 281 5.86 -6.09 -1.18
CA GLN A 281 4.89 -7.08 -1.66
C GLN A 281 5.62 -8.36 -2.05
N ILE A 282 5.98 -9.19 -1.09
CA ILE A 282 6.64 -10.47 -1.33
C ILE A 282 5.61 -11.60 -1.40
N TYR A 283 4.75 -11.51 -2.40
CA TYR A 283 3.53 -12.33 -2.52
C TYR A 283 3.76 -13.76 -2.98
N TRP A 284 4.99 -14.14 -3.28
CA TRP A 284 5.33 -15.46 -3.76
C TRP A 284 5.44 -16.48 -2.63
N GLU A 285 5.36 -17.74 -3.01
CA GLU A 285 5.57 -18.85 -2.07
C GLU A 285 7.05 -19.00 -1.69
N ILE A 286 7.27 -19.64 -0.55
CA ILE A 286 8.60 -20.17 -0.19
C ILE A 286 8.97 -21.23 -1.21
N GLY A 287 10.15 -21.10 -1.82
CA GLY A 287 10.61 -21.97 -2.89
C GLY A 287 10.26 -21.52 -4.30
N HIS A 288 9.67 -20.35 -4.46
CA HIS A 288 9.40 -19.80 -5.80
C HIS A 288 10.71 -19.59 -6.58
N ARG A 289 10.76 -20.08 -7.80
CA ARG A 289 12.00 -20.13 -8.57
C ARG A 289 12.62 -18.76 -8.86
N ALA A 290 11.82 -17.77 -9.23
CA ALA A 290 12.28 -16.43 -9.61
C ALA A 290 12.30 -15.44 -8.46
N ALA A 291 11.49 -15.68 -7.42
CA ALA A 291 11.25 -14.73 -6.34
C ALA A 291 10.88 -15.46 -5.04
N ASP A 292 11.82 -16.23 -4.51
CA ASP A 292 11.61 -17.02 -3.31
C ASP A 292 11.32 -16.11 -2.11
N TYR A 293 10.18 -16.33 -1.46
CA TYR A 293 9.79 -15.60 -0.25
C TYR A 293 10.87 -15.68 0.84
N ASP A 294 11.47 -16.84 1.06
CA ASP A 294 12.52 -17.02 2.06
C ASP A 294 13.72 -16.10 1.78
N GLU A 295 14.19 -16.05 0.54
CA GLU A 295 15.27 -15.12 0.13
C GLU A 295 14.85 -13.66 0.35
N LEU A 296 13.65 -13.30 -0.08
CA LEU A 296 13.19 -11.92 -0.06
C LEU A 296 12.92 -11.40 1.36
N ILE A 297 12.33 -12.19 2.24
CA ILE A 297 12.07 -11.74 3.60
C ILE A 297 13.39 -11.51 4.36
N HIS A 298 14.40 -12.34 4.16
CA HIS A 298 15.73 -12.15 4.72
C HIS A 298 16.40 -10.89 4.14
N TRP A 299 16.27 -10.68 2.84
CA TRP A 299 16.82 -9.51 2.16
C TRP A 299 16.22 -8.20 2.70
N TRP A 300 14.89 -8.12 2.75
CA TRP A 300 14.22 -6.92 3.28
C TRP A 300 14.52 -6.68 4.75
N SER A 301 14.58 -7.72 5.55
CA SER A 301 15.00 -7.63 6.96
C SER A 301 16.36 -6.97 7.11
N ARG A 302 17.31 -7.35 6.25
CA ARG A 302 18.69 -6.83 6.28
C ARG A 302 18.80 -5.40 5.78
N PHE A 303 18.10 -5.04 4.70
CA PHE A 303 18.30 -3.77 4.02
C PHE A 303 17.25 -2.70 4.34
N ALA A 304 16.07 -3.05 4.76
CA ALA A 304 14.99 -2.11 5.04
C ALA A 304 14.61 -2.02 6.53
N GLY A 305 15.38 -2.64 7.42
CA GLY A 305 15.12 -2.70 8.86
C GLY A 305 15.44 -1.42 9.64
N GLY A 306 15.94 -0.35 8.98
CA GLY A 306 16.23 0.94 9.62
C GLY A 306 15.01 1.80 9.90
N ARG A 307 13.88 1.48 9.31
CA ARG A 307 12.55 2.06 9.52
C ARG A 307 11.54 0.94 9.72
N PRO A 308 10.37 1.19 10.29
CA PRO A 308 9.33 0.16 10.40
C PRO A 308 9.10 -0.58 9.09
N LEU A 309 9.22 -1.90 9.15
CA LEU A 309 9.10 -2.81 8.02
C LEU A 309 7.98 -3.80 8.32
N PHE A 310 6.99 -3.86 7.44
CA PHE A 310 5.90 -4.82 7.50
C PHE A 310 5.92 -5.67 6.24
N ILE A 311 5.60 -6.94 6.35
CA ILE A 311 5.65 -7.84 5.20
C ILE A 311 4.30 -7.89 4.51
N GLY A 312 4.27 -7.55 3.22
CA GLY A 312 3.10 -7.78 2.37
C GLY A 312 2.94 -9.27 2.09
N GLN A 313 1.81 -9.84 2.51
CA GLN A 313 1.51 -11.27 2.40
C GLN A 313 0.38 -11.50 1.43
N ASP A 314 0.53 -12.45 0.51
CA ASP A 314 -0.58 -12.93 -0.29
C ASP A 314 -1.25 -14.10 0.45
N VAL A 315 -2.49 -13.91 0.87
CA VAL A 315 -3.25 -14.90 1.65
C VAL A 315 -3.49 -16.17 0.82
N GLU A 316 -3.97 -16.01 -0.40
CA GLU A 316 -4.33 -17.15 -1.25
C GLU A 316 -3.10 -17.98 -1.64
N ARG A 317 -2.01 -17.33 -2.05
CA ARG A 317 -0.76 -18.03 -2.36
C ARG A 317 -0.13 -18.70 -1.15
N THR A 318 -0.28 -18.12 0.04
CA THR A 318 0.24 -18.72 1.27
C THR A 318 -0.43 -20.06 1.57
N VAL A 319 -1.76 -20.12 1.48
CA VAL A 319 -2.51 -21.33 1.87
C VAL A 319 -2.59 -22.39 0.78
N ARG A 320 -2.51 -21.97 -0.47
CA ARG A 320 -2.53 -22.88 -1.64
C ARG A 320 -1.13 -23.18 -2.15
N ALA A 321 -0.12 -22.71 -1.54
CA ALA A 321 1.17 -22.46 -1.97
C ALA A 321 1.48 -23.19 -3.12
N ALA A 322 1.18 -23.05 -3.45
CA ALA A 322 1.67 -23.61 -4.33
C ALA A 322 2.99 -24.18 -4.39
N ASP A 323 3.26 -24.88 -3.55
CA ASP A 323 3.93 -26.07 -4.01
C ASP A 323 3.02 -26.65 -5.10
N LEU A 324 3.24 -26.22 -6.35
CA LEU A 324 2.56 -26.75 -7.51
C LEU A 324 2.66 -28.28 -7.57
N LYS A 325 3.63 -28.85 -6.82
CA LYS A 325 3.84 -30.28 -6.62
C LYS A 325 3.07 -30.84 -5.41
N ASN A 326 2.70 -29.97 -4.48
CA ASN A 326 1.96 -30.35 -3.28
C ASN A 326 1.02 -29.22 -2.84
N PRO A 327 -0.15 -29.09 -3.49
CA PRO A 327 -1.08 -27.98 -3.24
C PRO A 327 -1.73 -28.02 -1.85
N SER A 328 -1.49 -29.05 -1.07
CA SER A 328 -1.99 -29.14 0.30
C SER A 328 -1.10 -28.47 1.35
N VAL A 329 0.07 -27.96 0.97
CA VAL A 329 1.01 -27.33 1.92
C VAL A 329 0.62 -25.89 2.18
N ASN A 330 0.11 -25.62 3.38
CA ASN A 330 -0.12 -24.28 3.88
C ASN A 330 1.20 -23.73 4.46
N GLN A 331 1.73 -22.67 3.86
CA GLN A 331 3.00 -22.06 4.30
C GLN A 331 2.83 -21.00 5.39
N MET A 332 1.62 -20.79 5.89
CA MET A 332 1.35 -19.78 6.92
C MET A 332 2.22 -19.94 8.17
N PRO A 333 2.41 -21.14 8.74
CA PRO A 333 3.26 -21.32 9.90
C PRO A 333 4.70 -20.87 9.67
N GLU A 334 5.32 -21.26 8.56
CA GLU A 334 6.70 -20.90 8.26
C GLU A 334 6.86 -19.41 7.96
N LYS A 335 5.92 -18.80 7.23
CA LYS A 335 5.92 -17.36 6.98
C LYS A 335 5.79 -16.54 8.26
N PHE A 336 4.93 -16.94 9.20
CA PHE A 336 4.84 -16.29 10.50
C PHE A 336 6.10 -16.49 11.34
N ARG A 337 6.70 -17.68 11.31
CA ARG A 337 7.98 -17.92 11.99
C ARG A 337 9.06 -16.98 11.48
N LEU A 338 9.23 -16.88 10.18
CA LEU A 338 10.21 -15.97 9.56
C LEU A 338 9.93 -14.50 9.94
N GLN A 339 8.67 -14.08 9.82
CA GLN A 339 8.27 -12.72 10.15
C GLN A 339 8.61 -12.35 11.60
N ARG A 340 8.42 -13.26 12.54
CA ARG A 340 8.57 -12.99 13.98
C ARG A 340 9.96 -13.25 14.53
N THR A 341 10.83 -13.93 13.78
CA THR A 341 12.20 -14.26 14.21
C THR A 341 13.25 -13.36 13.56
N LEU A 342 12.96 -12.78 12.41
CA LEU A 342 13.89 -11.90 11.71
C LEU A 342 13.86 -10.49 12.29
N ARG A 343 15.05 -9.89 12.38
CA ARG A 343 15.24 -8.56 12.93
C ARG A 343 14.63 -7.49 12.02
N GLY A 344 14.02 -6.48 12.63
CA GLY A 344 13.50 -5.29 11.93
C GLY A 344 12.10 -5.43 11.36
N ILE A 345 11.54 -6.62 11.36
CA ILE A 345 10.17 -6.86 10.89
C ILE A 345 9.21 -6.66 12.05
N GLN A 346 8.26 -5.72 11.88
CA GLN A 346 7.35 -5.32 12.94
C GLN A 346 5.89 -5.63 12.62
N GLY A 347 5.65 -6.51 11.70
CA GLY A 347 4.31 -6.97 11.35
C GLY A 347 4.14 -7.32 9.89
N SER A 348 2.89 -7.45 9.49
CA SER A 348 2.52 -7.78 8.11
C SER A 348 1.23 -7.09 7.70
N CYS A 349 1.02 -6.99 6.39
CA CYS A 349 -0.22 -6.54 5.80
C CYS A 349 -0.71 -7.61 4.83
N LEU A 350 -1.97 -7.98 4.93
CA LEU A 350 -2.55 -9.12 4.23
C LEU A 350 -3.23 -8.68 2.94
N TRP A 351 -2.80 -9.24 1.83
CA TRP A 351 -3.44 -9.11 0.55
C TRP A 351 -4.36 -10.31 0.33
N TYR A 352 -5.60 -10.17 0.36
CA TYR A 352 -6.41 -9.00 0.62
C TYR A 352 -7.50 -9.34 1.64
N SER A 353 -8.20 -8.31 2.17
CA SER A 353 -9.19 -8.46 3.23
C SER A 353 -10.25 -9.51 2.94
N ALA A 354 -10.87 -9.46 1.76
CA ALA A 354 -11.95 -10.40 1.45
C ALA A 354 -11.50 -11.87 1.44
N ALA A 355 -10.24 -12.16 1.09
CA ALA A 355 -9.69 -13.52 1.18
C ALA A 355 -9.58 -13.99 2.64
N VAL A 356 -9.16 -13.09 3.54
CA VAL A 356 -9.15 -13.39 4.99
C VAL A 356 -10.56 -13.66 5.49
N VAL A 357 -11.51 -12.79 5.13
CA VAL A 357 -12.91 -12.88 5.58
C VAL A 357 -13.58 -14.15 5.09
N ARG A 358 -13.25 -14.63 3.89
CA ARG A 358 -13.73 -15.92 3.36
C ARG A 358 -13.09 -17.13 4.04
N ASP A 359 -12.13 -16.90 4.94
CA ASP A 359 -11.37 -17.96 5.61
C ASP A 359 -10.65 -18.91 4.64
N GLU A 360 -10.04 -18.34 3.60
CA GLU A 360 -9.26 -19.11 2.61
C GLU A 360 -8.21 -19.97 3.30
N GLY A 361 -8.23 -21.28 3.05
CA GLY A 361 -7.31 -22.23 3.66
C GLY A 361 -7.25 -22.16 5.19
N ASN A 362 -8.35 -21.79 5.83
CA ASN A 362 -8.46 -21.55 7.27
C ASN A 362 -7.60 -20.39 7.81
N TYR A 363 -7.25 -19.43 6.95
CA TYR A 363 -6.37 -18.32 7.32
C TYR A 363 -6.91 -17.54 8.52
N ALA A 364 -8.17 -17.10 8.47
CA ALA A 364 -8.82 -16.38 9.57
C ALA A 364 -8.92 -17.25 10.83
N SER A 365 -9.30 -18.50 10.70
CA SER A 365 -9.40 -19.44 11.81
C SER A 365 -8.06 -19.64 12.51
N ILE A 366 -6.98 -19.75 11.76
CA ILE A 366 -5.63 -19.92 12.29
C ILE A 366 -5.12 -18.61 12.94
N LEU A 367 -5.43 -17.45 12.37
CA LEU A 367 -5.13 -16.17 13.02
C LEU A 367 -5.76 -16.10 14.42
N LYS A 368 -7.05 -16.38 14.52
CA LYS A 368 -7.79 -16.33 15.79
C LYS A 368 -7.25 -17.32 16.82
N SER A 369 -6.98 -18.55 16.42
CA SER A 369 -6.58 -19.62 17.32
C SER A 369 -5.11 -19.60 17.68
N LYS A 370 -4.26 -18.95 16.87
CA LYS A 370 -2.81 -19.07 17.04
C LYS A 370 -2.08 -17.75 16.93
N TYR A 371 -1.92 -17.18 15.74
CA TYR A 371 -0.99 -16.07 15.51
C TYR A 371 -1.47 -14.73 16.05
N HIS A 372 -2.76 -14.48 16.06
CA HIS A 372 -3.39 -13.27 16.60
C HIS A 372 -4.29 -13.59 17.81
N ARG A 373 -3.92 -14.58 18.57
CA ARG A 373 -4.71 -15.02 19.74
C ARG A 373 -4.86 -13.90 20.78
N THR A 374 -3.85 -13.07 20.93
CA THR A 374 -3.90 -11.88 21.80
C THR A 374 -3.85 -10.62 20.96
N LEU A 375 -4.44 -9.54 21.47
CA LEU A 375 -4.39 -8.23 20.82
C LEU A 375 -2.97 -7.68 20.81
N ALA A 376 -2.63 -6.91 19.78
CA ALA A 376 -1.37 -6.21 19.69
C ALA A 376 -1.61 -4.72 19.49
N LEU A 377 -0.77 -3.92 20.13
CA LEU A 377 -0.69 -2.48 19.90
C LEU A 377 0.10 -2.23 18.60
N GLN A 378 -0.06 -1.04 18.05
CA GLN A 378 0.76 -0.59 16.93
C GLN A 378 2.24 -0.53 17.30
N PRO A 379 3.15 -0.80 16.35
CA PRO A 379 4.57 -0.52 16.53
C PRO A 379 4.81 0.95 16.87
N LEU A 380 5.93 1.22 17.55
CA LEU A 380 6.35 2.59 17.86
C LEU A 380 6.96 3.24 16.62
N PHE A 381 6.65 4.52 16.44
CA PHE A 381 7.25 5.40 15.43
C PHE A 381 7.88 6.60 16.13
N PRO A 382 9.02 6.42 16.84
CA PRO A 382 9.56 7.47 17.72
C PRO A 382 9.99 8.72 16.97
N PHE A 383 10.28 8.62 15.68
CA PHE A 383 10.66 9.76 14.83
C PHE A 383 9.47 10.64 14.39
N LEU A 384 8.22 10.20 14.61
CA LEU A 384 7.02 10.98 14.29
C LEU A 384 6.48 11.74 15.50
N ASP A 385 6.51 11.13 16.69
CA ASP A 385 5.99 11.72 17.91
C ASP A 385 6.72 11.15 19.12
N ASP A 386 7.56 11.98 19.75
CA ASP A 386 8.27 11.65 20.99
C ASP A 386 7.45 11.89 22.25
N LYS A 387 6.26 12.49 22.12
CA LYS A 387 5.44 12.83 23.28
C LYS A 387 4.50 11.68 23.60
N ALA A 388 4.67 11.13 24.79
CA ALA A 388 3.66 10.23 25.33
C ALA A 388 2.31 10.96 25.36
N PRO A 389 1.21 10.28 24.99
CA PRO A 389 -0.13 10.86 25.12
C PRO A 389 -0.31 11.40 26.55
N ASN A 390 -0.86 12.61 26.69
CA ASN A 390 -1.20 13.13 27.98
C ASN A 390 -2.04 12.11 28.74
N LYS A 391 -1.66 11.79 29.98
CA LYS A 391 -2.46 10.90 30.81
C LYS A 391 -3.89 11.44 30.83
N HIS A 392 -4.82 10.67 30.28
CA HIS A 392 -6.23 11.00 30.40
C HIS A 392 -6.58 11.09 31.90
N ARG A 393 -6.86 12.30 32.37
CA ARG A 393 -7.35 12.51 33.72
C ARG A 393 -8.80 12.01 33.75
N LYS A 394 -8.99 10.81 34.25
CA LYS A 394 -10.28 10.14 34.51
C LYS A 394 -11.02 9.63 33.28
N VAL A 395 -10.77 8.38 32.94
CA VAL A 395 -11.74 7.56 32.20
C VAL A 395 -12.76 7.02 33.21
N LYS A 396 -14.00 7.48 33.12
CA LYS A 396 -15.11 6.79 33.80
C LYS A 396 -15.63 5.73 32.84
N ALA A 397 -15.42 4.48 33.19
CA ALA A 397 -16.11 3.37 32.49
C ALA A 397 -17.59 3.45 32.93
N VAL A 398 -18.46 3.69 31.95
CA VAL A 398 -19.91 3.54 32.15
C VAL A 398 -20.26 2.17 31.58
N TRP A 399 -20.61 1.24 32.43
CA TRP A 399 -21.17 -0.03 32.05
C TRP A 399 -22.63 0.18 31.65
N THR A 400 -22.97 -0.08 30.43
CA THR A 400 -24.37 -0.17 29.97
C THR A 400 -24.69 -1.63 29.67
#